data_fc01abf0ebea8b27bb6e7ff4d53601d9
#
_entry.id   fc01abf0ebea8b27bb6e7ff4d53601d9
#
_cell.length_a   1.000
_cell.length_b   1.000
_cell.length_c   1.000
_cell.angle_alpha   90.00
_cell.angle_beta   90.00
_cell.angle_gamma   90.00
#
_symmetry.space_group_name_H-M   'P 1'
#
loop_
_entity.id
_entity.type
_entity.pdbx_description
1 polymer ?
#
loop_
_entity_poly.entity_id
_entity_poly.type
_entity_poly.pdbx_seq_one_letter_code
_entity_poly.pdbx_strand_id
1 'polypeptide(L)'
;PAPYSEISQVTARAVKDVQASRDQKELTQMGRAFNEQAQAITAQAIRAFLSRQHNERDVKTLQGLGIFPRSDRDGYLVLIHILRWEPTADHWEKQLLAVALNNIAAETFAVHSELSPIASVDEHSYAMLLQNTAGEEMDLEGIMRQLMYISNVAQQYLRCSMAFYLDDKLPVPKMPDLWEKLLHMQGENVTLRSGVFRLKEAPRQPHIFRVPQIRTWNTLLKDGYPEAVKQEAMTLLDEMSARGEMNADSLRSFYQDFMQMIYFTVGGSEEKIHELFYQPEALELYRNGMKSVDEMKALIRYVTSSWTEHKSVDESKELLDKLKQ
;
A
#
# COMPACT_ATOMS: atom_id res chain seq x y z
N PRO A 1 -48.60 -40.46 -30.32
CA PRO A 1 -48.83 -39.18 -29.72
C PRO A 1 -48.93 -39.38 -28.22
N ALA A 2 -47.99 -38.76 -27.48
CA ALA A 2 -47.97 -38.84 -26.01
C ALA A 2 -49.28 -38.26 -25.46
N PRO A 3 -49.91 -38.90 -24.49
CA PRO A 3 -51.16 -38.40 -23.91
C PRO A 3 -50.92 -37.02 -23.29
N TYR A 4 -51.91 -36.13 -23.46
CA TYR A 4 -51.89 -34.73 -23.02
C TYR A 4 -51.52 -34.56 -21.52
N SER A 5 -51.78 -35.61 -20.71
CA SER A 5 -51.41 -35.71 -19.29
C SER A 5 -49.88 -35.83 -19.04
N GLU A 6 -49.12 -36.48 -19.91
CA GLU A 6 -47.67 -36.61 -19.77
C GLU A 6 -46.94 -35.29 -20.12
N ILE A 7 -47.41 -34.61 -21.16
CA ILE A 7 -46.89 -33.29 -21.56
C ILE A 7 -47.11 -32.26 -20.44
N SER A 8 -48.33 -32.27 -19.84
CA SER A 8 -48.67 -31.40 -18.72
C SER A 8 -47.80 -31.66 -17.47
N GLN A 9 -47.51 -32.94 -17.14
CA GLN A 9 -46.66 -33.29 -16.02
C GLN A 9 -45.17 -32.88 -16.24
N VAL A 10 -44.65 -33.09 -17.44
CA VAL A 10 -43.27 -32.71 -17.79
C VAL A 10 -43.11 -31.18 -17.75
N THR A 11 -44.11 -30.45 -18.28
CA THR A 11 -44.10 -28.97 -18.24
C THR A 11 -44.20 -28.42 -16.82
N ALA A 12 -45.06 -29.01 -15.98
CA ALA A 12 -45.19 -28.61 -14.58
C ALA A 12 -43.90 -28.89 -13.77
N ARG A 13 -43.21 -30.00 -14.08
CA ARG A 13 -41.92 -30.34 -13.46
C ARG A 13 -40.84 -29.37 -13.90
N ALA A 14 -40.71 -29.09 -15.18
CA ALA A 14 -39.75 -28.10 -15.72
C ALA A 14 -39.97 -26.70 -15.16
N VAL A 15 -41.22 -26.23 -15.01
CA VAL A 15 -41.53 -24.95 -14.38
C VAL A 15 -41.09 -24.93 -12.91
N LYS A 16 -41.32 -26.04 -12.18
CA LYS A 16 -40.94 -26.14 -10.78
C LYS A 16 -39.42 -26.15 -10.60
N ASP A 17 -38.69 -26.82 -11.49
CA ASP A 17 -37.22 -26.85 -11.49
C ASP A 17 -36.61 -25.50 -11.84
N VAL A 18 -37.21 -24.75 -12.77
CA VAL A 18 -36.81 -23.38 -13.12
C VAL A 18 -37.08 -22.41 -11.97
N GLN A 19 -38.22 -22.55 -11.27
CA GLN A 19 -38.53 -21.75 -10.09
C GLN A 19 -37.56 -22.04 -8.96
N ALA A 20 -37.29 -23.28 -8.62
CA ALA A 20 -36.33 -23.66 -7.59
C ALA A 20 -34.92 -23.13 -7.90
N SER A 21 -34.51 -23.16 -9.18
CA SER A 21 -33.21 -22.63 -9.61
C SER A 21 -33.17 -21.10 -9.51
N ARG A 22 -34.29 -20.39 -9.76
CA ARG A 22 -34.38 -18.93 -9.55
C ARG A 22 -34.33 -18.57 -8.07
N ASP A 23 -35.11 -19.24 -7.24
CA ASP A 23 -35.13 -19.01 -5.79
C ASP A 23 -33.76 -19.24 -5.17
N GLN A 24 -33.05 -20.29 -5.63
CA GLN A 24 -31.69 -20.57 -5.16
C GLN A 24 -30.68 -19.51 -5.62
N LYS A 25 -30.83 -18.94 -6.83
CA LYS A 25 -30.01 -17.82 -7.31
C LYS A 25 -30.30 -16.55 -6.54
N GLU A 26 -31.58 -16.25 -6.27
CA GLU A 26 -31.96 -15.06 -5.47
C GLU A 26 -31.46 -15.15 -4.04
N LEU A 27 -31.59 -16.30 -3.39
CA LEU A 27 -31.02 -16.56 -2.05
C LEU A 27 -29.50 -16.42 -2.03
N THR A 28 -28.83 -16.89 -3.07
CA THR A 28 -27.37 -16.76 -3.19
C THR A 28 -26.97 -15.29 -3.41
N GLN A 29 -27.71 -14.54 -4.22
CA GLN A 29 -27.48 -13.11 -4.43
C GLN A 29 -27.77 -12.29 -3.17
N MET A 30 -28.87 -12.57 -2.46
CA MET A 30 -29.17 -11.92 -1.17
C MET A 30 -28.11 -12.26 -0.12
N GLY A 31 -27.63 -13.50 -0.05
CA GLY A 31 -26.55 -13.88 0.84
C GLY A 31 -25.24 -13.19 0.53
N ARG A 32 -24.90 -13.01 -0.75
CA ARG A 32 -23.73 -12.22 -1.17
C ARG A 32 -23.85 -10.75 -0.81
N ALA A 33 -24.98 -10.12 -1.14
CA ALA A 33 -25.24 -8.72 -0.81
C ALA A 33 -25.21 -8.48 0.71
N PHE A 34 -25.74 -9.40 1.50
CA PHE A 34 -25.69 -9.32 2.96
C PHE A 34 -24.26 -9.46 3.49
N ASN A 35 -23.46 -10.39 2.95
CA ASN A 35 -22.06 -10.55 3.33
C ASN A 35 -21.22 -9.33 2.95
N GLU A 36 -21.41 -8.76 1.77
CA GLU A 36 -20.73 -7.54 1.32
C GLU A 36 -21.06 -6.35 2.23
N GLN A 37 -22.34 -6.21 2.59
CA GLN A 37 -22.78 -5.15 3.50
C GLN A 37 -22.25 -5.35 4.93
N ALA A 38 -22.22 -6.57 5.43
CA ALA A 38 -21.64 -6.91 6.71
C ALA A 38 -20.13 -6.63 6.74
N GLN A 39 -19.39 -6.98 5.68
CA GLN A 39 -17.97 -6.67 5.55
C GLN A 39 -17.70 -5.17 5.52
N ALA A 40 -18.52 -4.38 4.80
CA ALA A 40 -18.39 -2.93 4.76
C ALA A 40 -18.61 -2.29 6.14
N ILE A 41 -19.64 -2.74 6.87
CA ILE A 41 -19.94 -2.29 8.24
C ILE A 41 -18.77 -2.64 9.16
N THR A 42 -18.25 -3.85 9.08
CA THR A 42 -17.11 -4.30 9.89
C THR A 42 -15.86 -3.48 9.58
N ALA A 43 -15.55 -3.25 8.32
CA ALA A 43 -14.43 -2.43 7.90
C ALA A 43 -14.54 -0.99 8.42
N GLN A 44 -15.74 -0.40 8.39
CA GLN A 44 -16.00 0.92 8.94
C GLN A 44 -15.80 0.93 10.47
N ALA A 45 -16.28 -0.08 11.16
CA ALA A 45 -16.16 -0.21 12.59
C ALA A 45 -14.70 -0.37 13.04
N ILE A 46 -13.91 -1.20 12.34
CA ILE A 46 -12.48 -1.38 12.61
C ILE A 46 -11.74 -0.06 12.36
N ARG A 47 -12.02 0.64 11.27
CA ARG A 47 -11.42 1.97 10.99
C ARG A 47 -11.73 2.97 12.09
N ALA A 48 -13.00 3.09 12.48
CA ALA A 48 -13.42 3.99 13.55
C ALA A 48 -12.74 3.64 14.89
N PHE A 49 -12.60 2.36 15.19
CA PHE A 49 -11.91 1.87 16.38
C PHE A 49 -10.43 2.24 16.36
N LEU A 50 -9.70 1.93 15.27
CA LEU A 50 -8.27 2.18 15.17
C LEU A 50 -7.94 3.68 15.13
N SER A 51 -8.84 4.51 14.57
CA SER A 51 -8.71 5.99 14.58
C SER A 51 -9.22 6.67 15.85
N ARG A 52 -9.61 5.92 16.87
CA ARG A 52 -10.20 6.43 18.13
C ARG A 52 -11.48 7.27 17.94
N GLN A 53 -12.13 7.14 16.80
CA GLN A 53 -13.40 7.81 16.50
C GLN A 53 -14.63 6.95 16.85
N HIS A 54 -14.45 5.97 17.75
CA HIS A 54 -15.51 5.03 18.14
C HIS A 54 -16.18 5.43 19.44
N ASN A 55 -17.45 5.04 19.58
CA ASN A 55 -18.16 5.04 20.84
C ASN A 55 -18.05 3.63 21.46
N GLU A 56 -17.78 3.52 22.76
CA GLU A 56 -17.71 2.24 23.47
C GLU A 56 -18.98 1.36 23.29
N ARG A 57 -20.14 2.00 23.10
CA ARG A 57 -21.40 1.29 22.83
C ARG A 57 -21.36 0.57 21.47
N ASP A 58 -20.75 1.17 20.47
CA ASP A 58 -20.67 0.60 19.11
C ASP A 58 -19.77 -0.62 19.11
N VAL A 59 -18.63 -0.56 19.80
CA VAL A 59 -17.72 -1.70 19.98
C VAL A 59 -18.41 -2.87 20.68
N LYS A 60 -19.13 -2.62 21.78
CA LYS A 60 -19.90 -3.66 22.48
C LYS A 60 -21.00 -4.28 21.62
N THR A 61 -21.68 -3.48 20.83
CA THR A 61 -22.71 -3.96 19.91
C THR A 61 -22.11 -4.88 18.85
N LEU A 62 -20.98 -4.49 18.25
CA LEU A 62 -20.28 -5.28 17.21
C LEU A 62 -19.69 -6.57 17.79
N GLN A 63 -19.22 -6.54 19.03
CA GLN A 63 -18.80 -7.74 19.77
C GLN A 63 -19.96 -8.70 20.03
N GLY A 64 -21.10 -8.17 20.40
CA GLY A 64 -22.33 -8.95 20.59
C GLY A 64 -22.83 -9.62 19.30
N LEU A 65 -22.53 -9.04 18.14
CA LEU A 65 -22.82 -9.61 16.82
C LEU A 65 -21.75 -10.56 16.30
N GLY A 66 -20.66 -10.77 17.06
CA GLY A 66 -19.51 -11.58 16.62
C GLY A 66 -18.69 -10.98 15.49
N ILE A 67 -18.88 -9.68 15.21
CA ILE A 67 -18.24 -8.95 14.10
C ILE A 67 -16.89 -8.37 14.54
N PHE A 68 -16.70 -8.16 15.84
CA PHE A 68 -15.52 -7.51 16.40
C PHE A 68 -14.86 -8.39 17.48
N PRO A 69 -13.53 -8.37 17.60
CA PRO A 69 -12.81 -9.15 18.59
C PRO A 69 -13.31 -8.90 20.01
N ARG A 70 -13.24 -9.94 20.82
CA ARG A 70 -13.68 -9.89 22.22
C ARG A 70 -12.70 -9.04 23.04
N SER A 71 -13.22 -8.05 23.79
CA SER A 71 -12.39 -7.18 24.64
C SER A 71 -11.82 -7.85 25.89
N ASP A 72 -12.35 -9.03 26.25
CA ASP A 72 -11.87 -9.84 27.37
C ASP A 72 -10.66 -10.72 27.05
N ARG A 73 -10.17 -10.69 25.79
CA ARG A 73 -9.03 -11.47 25.31
C ARG A 73 -7.98 -10.59 24.67
N ASP A 74 -6.73 -10.98 24.80
CA ASP A 74 -5.64 -10.40 24.04
C ASP A 74 -5.69 -10.88 22.59
N GLY A 75 -5.17 -10.05 21.69
CA GLY A 75 -5.11 -10.38 20.27
C GLY A 75 -3.91 -9.74 19.60
N TYR A 76 -3.66 -10.17 18.38
CA TYR A 76 -2.65 -9.58 17.50
C TYR A 76 -3.32 -8.63 16.52
N LEU A 77 -2.71 -7.47 16.35
CA LEU A 77 -3.08 -6.51 15.32
C LEU A 77 -2.03 -6.54 14.22
N VAL A 78 -2.47 -6.75 13.00
CA VAL A 78 -1.61 -6.79 11.82
C VAL A 78 -2.02 -5.67 10.87
N LEU A 79 -1.06 -4.82 10.52
CA LEU A 79 -1.17 -3.90 9.39
C LEU A 79 -0.64 -4.61 8.15
N ILE A 80 -1.46 -4.72 7.13
CA ILE A 80 -1.11 -5.24 5.80
C ILE A 80 -1.00 -4.05 4.86
N HIS A 81 0.13 -3.92 4.16
CA HIS A 81 0.35 -2.84 3.20
C HIS A 81 0.77 -3.39 1.84
N ILE A 82 0.07 -2.97 0.79
CA ILE A 82 0.42 -3.30 -0.59
C ILE A 82 1.55 -2.36 -1.02
N LEU A 83 2.68 -2.94 -1.38
CA LEU A 83 3.88 -2.18 -1.76
C LEU A 83 3.89 -1.85 -3.25
N ARG A 84 3.63 -2.87 -4.09
CA ARG A 84 3.66 -2.76 -5.55
C ARG A 84 2.72 -3.77 -6.18
N TRP A 85 2.18 -3.39 -7.32
CA TRP A 85 1.51 -4.29 -8.26
C TRP A 85 2.48 -4.70 -9.36
N GLU A 86 2.35 -5.91 -9.90
CA GLU A 86 3.07 -6.26 -11.12
C GLU A 86 2.59 -5.38 -12.28
N PRO A 87 3.50 -4.80 -13.10
CA PRO A 87 3.14 -3.86 -14.16
C PRO A 87 2.16 -4.40 -15.20
N THR A 88 2.11 -5.72 -15.37
CA THR A 88 1.26 -6.41 -16.35
C THR A 88 -0.04 -6.96 -15.76
N ALA A 89 -0.25 -6.77 -14.46
CA ALA A 89 -1.45 -7.26 -13.78
C ALA A 89 -2.55 -6.20 -13.78
N ASP A 90 -3.78 -6.63 -14.02
CA ASP A 90 -4.94 -5.80 -13.72
C ASP A 90 -4.99 -5.57 -12.21
N HIS A 91 -5.12 -4.31 -11.83
CA HIS A 91 -5.24 -3.95 -10.43
C HIS A 91 -6.58 -4.45 -9.89
N TRP A 92 -6.54 -5.17 -8.80
CA TRP A 92 -7.75 -5.60 -8.12
C TRP A 92 -8.49 -4.41 -7.53
N GLU A 93 -9.80 -4.39 -7.71
CA GLU A 93 -10.62 -3.45 -6.96
C GLU A 93 -10.44 -3.69 -5.46
N LYS A 94 -10.36 -2.62 -4.69
CA LYS A 94 -10.09 -2.61 -3.25
C LYS A 94 -10.96 -3.59 -2.44
N GLN A 95 -12.24 -3.66 -2.78
CA GLN A 95 -13.18 -4.57 -2.10
C GLN A 95 -12.92 -6.03 -2.47
N LEU A 96 -12.63 -6.30 -3.73
CA LEU A 96 -12.36 -7.64 -4.23
C LEU A 96 -11.05 -8.19 -3.64
N LEU A 97 -10.05 -7.34 -3.51
CA LEU A 97 -8.78 -7.70 -2.87
C LEU A 97 -8.99 -8.01 -1.38
N ALA A 98 -9.78 -7.22 -0.65
CA ALA A 98 -10.12 -7.51 0.75
C ALA A 98 -10.80 -8.87 0.90
N VAL A 99 -11.72 -9.21 -0.01
CA VAL A 99 -12.38 -10.53 -0.02
C VAL A 99 -11.37 -11.66 -0.29
N ALA A 100 -10.48 -11.49 -1.26
CA ALA A 100 -9.46 -12.48 -1.58
C ALA A 100 -8.51 -12.69 -0.40
N LEU A 101 -8.04 -11.61 0.23
CA LEU A 101 -7.19 -11.67 1.42
C LEU A 101 -7.91 -12.32 2.61
N ASN A 102 -9.20 -12.02 2.81
CA ASN A 102 -10.00 -12.67 3.86
C ASN A 102 -10.08 -14.19 3.65
N ASN A 103 -10.32 -14.64 2.42
CA ASN A 103 -10.40 -16.07 2.11
C ASN A 103 -9.06 -16.77 2.37
N ILE A 104 -7.96 -16.21 1.89
CA ILE A 104 -6.60 -16.75 2.09
C ILE A 104 -6.27 -16.79 3.59
N ALA A 105 -6.55 -15.70 4.32
CA ALA A 105 -6.28 -15.64 5.75
C ALA A 105 -7.18 -16.61 6.55
N ALA A 106 -8.45 -16.70 6.20
CA ALA A 106 -9.38 -17.64 6.84
C ALA A 106 -8.90 -19.11 6.69
N GLU A 107 -8.48 -19.51 5.50
CA GLU A 107 -7.92 -20.86 5.28
C GLU A 107 -6.61 -21.05 6.06
N THR A 108 -5.76 -20.04 6.10
CA THR A 108 -4.45 -20.11 6.74
C THR A 108 -4.54 -20.18 8.27
N PHE A 109 -5.49 -19.45 8.89
CA PHE A 109 -5.64 -19.36 10.34
C PHE A 109 -6.80 -20.18 10.92
N ALA A 110 -7.59 -20.89 10.10
CA ALA A 110 -8.84 -21.54 10.47
C ALA A 110 -8.75 -22.48 11.69
N VAL A 111 -7.61 -23.10 11.92
CA VAL A 111 -7.43 -24.09 13.00
C VAL A 111 -7.09 -23.43 14.34
N HIS A 112 -6.37 -22.32 14.33
CA HIS A 112 -5.71 -21.80 15.54
C HIS A 112 -6.22 -20.46 16.03
N SER A 113 -6.99 -19.73 15.22
CA SER A 113 -7.36 -18.34 15.58
C SER A 113 -8.74 -17.94 15.08
N GLU A 114 -9.42 -17.15 15.88
CA GLU A 114 -10.58 -16.37 15.46
C GLU A 114 -10.06 -15.14 14.70
N LEU A 115 -10.42 -15.05 13.43
CA LEU A 115 -10.02 -13.98 12.53
C LEU A 115 -11.15 -12.96 12.42
N SER A 116 -10.87 -11.68 12.65
CA SER A 116 -11.79 -10.62 12.23
C SER A 116 -11.71 -10.44 10.70
N PRO A 117 -12.79 -10.00 10.04
CA PRO A 117 -12.70 -9.63 8.64
C PRO A 117 -11.58 -8.60 8.40
N ILE A 118 -10.81 -8.78 7.32
CA ILE A 118 -9.78 -7.83 6.93
C ILE A 118 -10.45 -6.54 6.48
N ALA A 119 -10.13 -5.45 7.17
CA ALA A 119 -10.70 -4.14 6.93
C ALA A 119 -9.76 -3.28 6.08
N SER A 120 -10.22 -2.79 4.94
CA SER A 120 -9.50 -1.77 4.20
C SER A 120 -9.50 -0.45 4.99
N VAL A 121 -8.34 0.06 5.36
CA VAL A 121 -8.18 1.30 6.10
C VAL A 121 -7.99 2.50 5.18
N ASP A 122 -7.11 2.35 4.20
CA ASP A 122 -6.88 3.33 3.14
C ASP A 122 -6.77 2.63 1.77
N GLU A 123 -6.17 3.28 0.78
CA GLU A 123 -6.09 2.77 -0.58
C GLU A 123 -5.18 1.54 -0.71
N HIS A 124 -4.15 1.44 0.11
CA HIS A 124 -3.14 0.39 0.05
C HIS A 124 -2.97 -0.39 1.36
N SER A 125 -3.67 0.01 2.42
CA SER A 125 -3.51 -0.55 3.76
C SER A 125 -4.76 -1.24 4.26
N TYR A 126 -4.56 -2.36 4.94
CA TYR A 126 -5.62 -3.18 5.54
C TYR A 126 -5.26 -3.52 6.97
N ALA A 127 -6.26 -3.64 7.82
CA ALA A 127 -6.13 -4.09 9.19
C ALA A 127 -6.72 -5.49 9.36
N MET A 128 -6.01 -6.35 10.09
CA MET A 128 -6.44 -7.70 10.45
C MET A 128 -6.24 -7.88 11.96
N LEU A 129 -7.24 -8.41 12.64
CA LEU A 129 -7.16 -8.74 14.05
C LEU A 129 -7.29 -10.26 14.22
N LEU A 130 -6.39 -10.83 15.01
CA LEU A 130 -6.31 -12.26 15.29
C LEU A 130 -6.44 -12.47 16.80
N GLN A 131 -7.35 -13.35 17.22
CA GLN A 131 -7.44 -13.83 18.59
C GLN A 131 -7.31 -15.35 18.61
N ASN A 132 -6.51 -15.89 19.53
CA ASN A 132 -6.35 -17.32 19.64
C ASN A 132 -7.65 -17.99 20.08
N THR A 133 -7.96 -19.15 19.52
CA THR A 133 -9.07 -20.00 19.98
C THR A 133 -8.73 -20.64 21.33
N ALA A 134 -9.74 -20.90 22.15
CA ALA A 134 -9.52 -21.53 23.44
C ALA A 134 -8.93 -22.94 23.28
N GLY A 135 -7.71 -23.15 23.78
CA GLY A 135 -7.01 -24.43 23.78
C GLY A 135 -5.85 -24.59 22.79
N GLU A 136 -5.77 -23.75 21.76
CA GLU A 136 -4.63 -23.74 20.81
C GLU A 136 -4.07 -22.32 20.72
N GLU A 137 -2.91 -22.09 21.31
CA GLU A 137 -2.26 -20.77 21.29
C GLU A 137 -1.17 -20.78 20.21
N MET A 138 -1.39 -19.99 19.15
CA MET A 138 -0.35 -19.69 18.18
C MET A 138 0.53 -18.57 18.74
N ASP A 139 1.83 -18.79 18.78
CA ASP A 139 2.81 -17.78 19.19
C ASP A 139 3.08 -16.78 18.06
N LEU A 140 3.77 -15.69 18.37
CA LEU A 140 4.11 -14.64 17.40
C LEU A 140 4.89 -15.20 16.20
N GLU A 141 5.82 -16.13 16.43
CA GLU A 141 6.60 -16.73 15.34
C GLU A 141 5.74 -17.59 14.41
N GLY A 142 4.77 -18.29 14.97
CA GLY A 142 3.78 -19.05 14.19
C GLY A 142 2.96 -18.12 13.31
N ILE A 143 2.47 -17.02 13.86
CA ILE A 143 1.73 -16.00 13.10
C ILE A 143 2.62 -15.40 11.99
N MET A 144 3.86 -15.03 12.30
CA MET A 144 4.77 -14.49 11.30
C MET A 144 5.06 -15.48 10.15
N ARG A 145 5.20 -16.77 10.44
CA ARG A 145 5.32 -17.81 9.38
C ARG A 145 4.08 -17.89 8.49
N GLN A 146 2.88 -17.82 9.07
CA GLN A 146 1.64 -17.84 8.31
C GLN A 146 1.46 -16.57 7.47
N LEU A 147 1.81 -15.40 7.99
CA LEU A 147 1.80 -14.15 7.23
C LEU A 147 2.80 -14.17 6.07
N MET A 148 3.97 -14.79 6.26
CA MET A 148 4.92 -14.98 5.16
C MET A 148 4.36 -15.91 4.07
N TYR A 149 3.63 -16.96 4.46
CA TYR A 149 2.92 -17.80 3.49
C TYR A 149 1.87 -16.99 2.72
N ILE A 150 1.06 -16.16 3.39
CA ILE A 150 0.08 -15.28 2.74
C ILE A 150 0.79 -14.30 1.77
N SER A 151 1.95 -13.75 2.15
CA SER A 151 2.76 -12.89 1.27
C SER A 151 3.14 -13.59 -0.03
N ASN A 152 3.60 -14.83 0.05
CA ASN A 152 3.97 -15.64 -1.12
C ASN A 152 2.77 -15.97 -2.01
N VAL A 153 1.64 -16.34 -1.40
CA VAL A 153 0.38 -16.60 -2.12
C VAL A 153 -0.12 -15.33 -2.81
N ALA A 154 -0.08 -14.18 -2.13
CA ALA A 154 -0.46 -12.90 -2.72
C ALA A 154 0.43 -12.52 -3.91
N GLN A 155 1.73 -12.71 -3.82
CA GLN A 155 2.65 -12.47 -4.91
C GLN A 155 2.36 -13.37 -6.11
N GLN A 156 2.07 -14.64 -5.88
CA GLN A 156 1.85 -15.62 -6.93
C GLN A 156 0.48 -15.45 -7.63
N TYR A 157 -0.58 -15.23 -6.87
CA TYR A 157 -1.97 -15.27 -7.37
C TYR A 157 -2.62 -13.88 -7.49
N LEU A 158 -2.32 -12.96 -6.58
CA LEU A 158 -2.86 -11.61 -6.61
C LEU A 158 -1.93 -10.64 -7.37
N ARG A 159 -0.72 -11.09 -7.71
CA ARG A 159 0.28 -10.34 -8.46
C ARG A 159 0.64 -8.99 -7.81
N CYS A 160 0.72 -8.99 -6.49
CA CYS A 160 1.15 -7.82 -5.73
C CYS A 160 2.14 -8.23 -4.64
N SER A 161 3.09 -7.34 -4.33
CA SER A 161 3.97 -7.51 -3.18
C SER A 161 3.40 -6.79 -1.97
N MET A 162 3.54 -7.42 -0.79
CA MET A 162 2.97 -6.93 0.47
C MET A 162 3.99 -6.92 1.57
N ALA A 163 3.78 -6.03 2.54
CA ALA A 163 4.44 -6.02 3.83
C ALA A 163 3.41 -6.14 4.95
N PHE A 164 3.77 -6.88 5.97
CA PHE A 164 2.96 -7.09 7.16
C PHE A 164 3.72 -6.54 8.36
N TYR A 165 3.03 -5.75 9.18
CA TYR A 165 3.60 -5.14 10.37
C TYR A 165 2.77 -5.54 11.58
N LEU A 166 3.43 -6.03 12.63
CA LEU A 166 2.78 -6.48 13.85
C LEU A 166 3.73 -6.36 15.05
N ASP A 167 3.18 -6.63 16.25
CA ASP A 167 3.93 -6.78 17.48
C ASP A 167 3.32 -7.88 18.34
N ASP A 168 3.78 -8.02 19.57
CA ASP A 168 3.23 -8.96 20.54
C ASP A 168 1.73 -8.76 20.75
N LYS A 169 1.05 -9.83 21.20
CA LYS A 169 -0.37 -9.75 21.57
C LYS A 169 -0.61 -8.74 22.66
N LEU A 170 -1.73 -8.05 22.57
CA LEU A 170 -2.12 -7.04 23.55
C LEU A 170 -3.64 -6.98 23.71
N PRO A 171 -4.13 -6.41 24.84
CA PRO A 171 -5.55 -6.18 25.03
C PRO A 171 -6.16 -5.32 23.93
N VAL A 172 -7.34 -5.70 23.45
CA VAL A 172 -8.06 -5.00 22.37
C VAL A 172 -8.12 -3.47 22.56
N PRO A 173 -8.41 -2.94 23.77
CA PRO A 173 -8.44 -1.48 23.98
C PRO A 173 -7.13 -0.74 23.72
N LYS A 174 -5.99 -1.44 23.72
CA LYS A 174 -4.65 -0.86 23.42
C LYS A 174 -4.26 -0.94 21.94
N MET A 175 -5.05 -1.60 21.12
CA MET A 175 -4.76 -1.74 19.68
C MET A 175 -4.68 -0.41 18.92
N PRO A 176 -5.47 0.64 19.22
CA PRO A 176 -5.28 1.94 18.56
C PRO A 176 -3.89 2.55 18.78
N ASP A 177 -3.31 2.39 19.98
CA ASP A 177 -1.94 2.87 20.25
C ASP A 177 -0.88 2.09 19.46
N LEU A 178 -1.09 0.77 19.33
CA LEU A 178 -0.23 -0.06 18.50
C LEU A 178 -0.39 0.30 17.02
N TRP A 179 -1.62 0.56 16.56
CA TRP A 179 -1.89 0.93 15.17
C TRP A 179 -1.08 2.15 14.72
N GLU A 180 -1.03 3.21 15.53
CA GLU A 180 -0.22 4.39 15.24
C GLU A 180 1.27 4.05 15.08
N LYS A 181 1.79 3.15 15.93
CA LYS A 181 3.19 2.69 15.84
C LYS A 181 3.44 1.85 14.58
N LEU A 182 2.49 1.00 14.20
CA LEU A 182 2.59 0.19 12.99
C LEU A 182 2.54 1.06 11.73
N LEU A 183 1.69 2.10 11.70
CA LEU A 183 1.67 3.08 10.62
C LEU A 183 3.00 3.85 10.52
N HIS A 184 3.59 4.24 11.64
CA HIS A 184 4.91 4.85 11.64
C HIS A 184 5.96 3.90 11.08
N MET A 185 5.96 2.64 11.51
CA MET A 185 6.88 1.61 11.01
C MET A 185 6.70 1.34 9.51
N GLN A 186 5.46 1.34 9.02
CA GLN A 186 5.16 1.22 7.60
C GLN A 186 5.73 2.42 6.83
N GLY A 187 5.59 3.64 7.35
CA GLY A 187 6.17 4.84 6.75
C GLY A 187 7.71 4.83 6.68
N GLU A 188 8.38 4.09 7.56
CA GLU A 188 9.83 3.90 7.53
C GLU A 188 10.30 2.93 6.43
N ASN A 189 9.41 2.14 5.85
CA ASN A 189 9.73 1.18 4.78
C ASN A 189 9.78 1.86 3.40
N VAL A 190 10.54 2.92 3.28
CA VAL A 190 10.68 3.69 2.02
C VAL A 190 11.37 2.92 0.89
N THR A 191 12.03 1.79 1.21
CA THR A 191 12.64 0.87 0.23
C THR A 191 11.65 -0.16 -0.32
N LEU A 192 10.40 -0.16 0.15
CA LEU A 192 9.32 -1.06 -0.24
C LEU A 192 9.71 -2.55 -0.12
N ARG A 193 10.35 -2.92 0.98
CA ARG A 193 10.72 -4.31 1.25
C ARG A 193 9.48 -5.11 1.63
N SER A 194 9.24 -6.20 0.90
CA SER A 194 8.22 -7.18 1.25
C SER A 194 8.66 -8.05 2.42
N GLY A 195 7.71 -8.55 3.20
CA GLY A 195 7.99 -9.44 4.32
C GLY A 195 7.12 -9.16 5.53
N VAL A 196 7.47 -9.79 6.65
CA VAL A 196 6.79 -9.65 7.93
C VAL A 196 7.74 -8.95 8.90
N PHE A 197 7.30 -7.83 9.46
CA PHE A 197 8.11 -6.95 10.29
C PHE A 197 7.49 -6.83 11.68
N ARG A 198 8.30 -7.10 12.69
CA ARG A 198 7.93 -6.86 14.09
C ARG A 198 8.36 -5.47 14.51
N LEU A 199 7.52 -4.79 15.30
CA LEU A 199 7.84 -3.49 15.86
C LEU A 199 9.10 -3.61 16.75
N LYS A 200 10.11 -2.79 16.47
CA LYS A 200 11.34 -2.72 17.28
C LYS A 200 11.18 -1.62 18.32
N GLU A 201 11.43 -1.97 19.58
CA GLU A 201 11.29 -1.04 20.70
C GLU A 201 12.36 0.06 20.75
N ALA A 202 13.48 -0.11 20.04
CA ALA A 202 14.56 0.87 20.08
C ALA A 202 14.17 2.16 19.34
N PRO A 203 14.16 3.32 20.02
CA PRO A 203 13.97 4.59 19.36
C PRO A 203 15.13 4.80 18.37
N ARG A 204 14.82 4.92 17.09
CA ARG A 204 15.83 5.30 16.10
C ARG A 204 16.22 6.74 16.36
N GLN A 205 17.50 6.99 16.61
CA GLN A 205 17.98 8.37 16.65
C GLN A 205 17.83 8.95 15.25
N PRO A 206 17.27 10.18 15.12
CA PRO A 206 17.16 10.85 13.83
C PRO A 206 18.57 11.00 13.24
N HIS A 207 18.83 10.34 12.14
CA HIS A 207 20.10 10.43 11.44
C HIS A 207 20.00 11.58 10.44
N ILE A 208 20.68 12.69 10.72
CA ILE A 208 20.77 13.81 9.77
C ILE A 208 21.72 13.35 8.65
N PHE A 209 21.12 12.89 7.57
CA PHE A 209 21.84 12.55 6.35
C PHE A 209 21.99 13.84 5.50
N ARG A 210 23.12 14.01 4.86
CA ARG A 210 23.35 15.04 3.83
C ARG A 210 23.99 14.37 2.62
N VAL A 211 23.56 14.77 1.42
CA VAL A 211 24.12 14.27 0.17
C VAL A 211 25.55 14.79 0.02
N PRO A 212 26.59 13.93 0.10
CA PRO A 212 27.98 14.38 0.08
C PRO A 212 28.35 15.05 -1.26
N GLN A 213 27.78 14.57 -2.37
CA GLN A 213 28.10 14.97 -3.73
C GLN A 213 27.29 16.16 -4.24
N ILE A 214 26.44 16.80 -3.43
CA ILE A 214 25.49 17.82 -3.88
C ILE A 214 26.17 18.99 -4.63
N ARG A 215 27.36 19.38 -4.21
CA ARG A 215 28.13 20.44 -4.88
C ARG A 215 28.65 20.01 -6.25
N THR A 216 29.14 18.79 -6.36
CA THR A 216 29.59 18.18 -7.61
C THR A 216 28.43 18.07 -8.59
N TRP A 217 27.28 17.61 -8.15
CA TRP A 217 26.08 17.51 -8.99
C TRP A 217 25.60 18.87 -9.48
N ASN A 218 25.67 19.91 -8.64
CA ASN A 218 25.36 21.28 -9.07
C ASN A 218 26.28 21.72 -10.21
N THR A 219 27.58 21.46 -10.13
CA THR A 219 28.53 21.78 -11.19
C THR A 219 28.24 20.99 -12.47
N LEU A 220 28.04 19.67 -12.35
CA LEU A 220 27.69 18.82 -13.48
C LEU A 220 26.42 19.27 -14.22
N LEU A 221 25.38 19.66 -13.48
CA LEU A 221 24.16 20.21 -14.11
C LEU A 221 24.41 21.52 -14.85
N LYS A 222 25.18 22.45 -14.26
CA LYS A 222 25.56 23.72 -14.91
C LYS A 222 26.38 23.50 -16.18
N ASP A 223 27.29 22.54 -16.14
CA ASP A 223 28.15 22.17 -17.27
C ASP A 223 27.40 21.34 -18.33
N GLY A 224 26.14 20.97 -18.05
CA GLY A 224 25.27 20.24 -18.99
C GLY A 224 25.50 18.73 -19.03
N TYR A 225 25.81 18.14 -17.89
CA TYR A 225 25.93 16.70 -17.71
C TYR A 225 24.84 16.11 -16.81
N PRO A 226 23.54 16.30 -17.12
CA PRO A 226 22.44 15.82 -16.27
C PRO A 226 22.42 14.29 -16.15
N GLU A 227 22.87 13.58 -17.17
CA GLU A 227 22.91 12.11 -17.18
C GLU A 227 23.90 11.57 -16.14
N ALA A 228 25.05 12.25 -15.94
CA ALA A 228 26.01 11.89 -14.90
C ALA A 228 25.40 12.06 -13.51
N VAL A 229 24.67 13.17 -13.27
CA VAL A 229 23.96 13.40 -12.02
C VAL A 229 22.90 12.34 -11.77
N LYS A 230 22.12 11.98 -12.80
CA LYS A 230 21.14 10.90 -12.69
C LYS A 230 21.78 9.60 -12.22
N GLN A 231 22.85 9.20 -12.88
CA GLN A 231 23.55 7.95 -12.60
C GLN A 231 24.11 7.92 -11.17
N GLU A 232 24.80 8.98 -10.75
CA GLU A 232 25.39 9.06 -9.41
C GLU A 232 24.31 9.12 -8.32
N ALA A 233 23.24 9.89 -8.52
CA ALA A 233 22.15 9.99 -7.57
C ALA A 233 21.41 8.66 -7.39
N MET A 234 21.14 7.95 -8.48
CA MET A 234 20.52 6.61 -8.40
C MET A 234 21.43 5.60 -7.71
N THR A 235 22.73 5.60 -8.04
CA THR A 235 23.71 4.71 -7.41
C THR A 235 23.76 4.94 -5.91
N LEU A 236 23.78 6.20 -5.46
CA LEU A 236 23.79 6.53 -4.03
C LEU A 236 22.53 6.01 -3.31
N LEU A 237 21.34 6.18 -3.91
CA LEU A 237 20.09 5.65 -3.35
C LEU A 237 20.10 4.13 -3.25
N ASP A 238 20.64 3.44 -4.27
CA ASP A 238 20.77 1.97 -4.27
C ASP A 238 21.76 1.47 -3.22
N GLU A 239 22.91 2.10 -3.09
CA GLU A 239 23.91 1.76 -2.09
C GLU A 239 23.39 1.95 -0.66
N MET A 240 22.73 3.08 -0.37
CA MET A 240 22.13 3.33 0.93
C MET A 240 21.04 2.31 1.25
N SER A 241 20.21 1.96 0.26
CA SER A 241 19.19 0.93 0.40
C SER A 241 19.78 -0.45 0.69
N ALA A 242 20.83 -0.83 -0.02
CA ALA A 242 21.52 -2.10 0.17
C ALA A 242 22.21 -2.21 1.54
N ARG A 243 22.75 -1.10 2.06
CA ARG A 243 23.37 -1.03 3.40
C ARG A 243 22.34 -0.93 4.53
N GLY A 244 21.03 -0.77 4.22
CA GLY A 244 19.96 -0.58 5.22
C GLY A 244 20.01 0.77 5.92
N GLU A 245 20.68 1.76 5.33
CA GLU A 245 20.81 3.14 5.82
C GLU A 245 19.65 4.04 5.36
N MET A 246 18.86 3.57 4.38
CA MET A 246 17.73 4.29 3.83
C MET A 246 16.48 4.10 4.70
N ASN A 247 15.98 5.20 5.25
CA ASN A 247 14.74 5.31 6.01
C ASN A 247 14.01 6.60 5.62
N ALA A 248 12.86 6.89 6.23
CA ALA A 248 12.06 8.06 5.89
C ALA A 248 12.82 9.39 6.07
N ASP A 249 13.61 9.51 7.14
CA ASP A 249 14.38 10.73 7.40
C ASP A 249 15.53 10.92 6.43
N SER A 250 16.25 9.84 6.11
CA SER A 250 17.33 9.86 5.10
C SER A 250 16.81 10.21 3.72
N LEU A 251 15.67 9.63 3.33
CA LEU A 251 15.02 9.93 2.04
C LEU A 251 14.54 11.38 1.97
N ARG A 252 13.92 11.87 3.07
CA ARG A 252 13.49 13.27 3.17
C ARG A 252 14.66 14.24 3.04
N SER A 253 15.78 13.96 3.73
CA SER A 253 16.99 14.78 3.65
C SER A 253 17.58 14.76 2.24
N PHE A 254 17.65 13.58 1.61
CA PHE A 254 18.08 13.45 0.23
C PHE A 254 17.20 14.27 -0.72
N TYR A 255 15.88 14.16 -0.61
CA TYR A 255 14.94 14.92 -1.41
C TYR A 255 15.14 16.43 -1.24
N GLN A 256 15.28 16.91 0.00
CA GLN A 256 15.48 18.34 0.30
C GLN A 256 16.79 18.86 -0.32
N ASP A 257 17.90 18.14 -0.14
CA ASP A 257 19.18 18.52 -0.70
C ASP A 257 19.14 18.53 -2.24
N PHE A 258 18.55 17.51 -2.85
CA PHE A 258 18.39 17.40 -4.31
C PHE A 258 17.53 18.54 -4.85
N MET A 259 16.38 18.80 -4.26
CA MET A 259 15.48 19.89 -4.67
C MET A 259 16.12 21.27 -4.51
N GLN A 260 16.80 21.49 -3.38
CA GLN A 260 17.52 22.72 -3.17
C GLN A 260 18.60 22.96 -4.24
N MET A 261 19.34 21.92 -4.59
CA MET A 261 20.33 21.97 -5.67
C MET A 261 19.68 22.37 -7.00
N ILE A 262 18.56 21.75 -7.37
CA ILE A 262 17.84 22.05 -8.61
C ILE A 262 17.40 23.51 -8.64
N TYR A 263 16.77 24.02 -7.58
CA TYR A 263 16.37 25.43 -7.49
C TYR A 263 17.56 26.39 -7.66
N PHE A 264 18.68 26.10 -7.01
CA PHE A 264 19.90 26.90 -7.17
C PHE A 264 20.48 26.89 -8.58
N THR A 265 20.38 25.74 -9.25
CA THR A 265 20.95 25.56 -10.60
C THR A 265 20.10 26.24 -11.66
N VAL A 266 18.77 26.22 -11.52
CA VAL A 266 17.82 26.93 -12.41
C VAL A 266 18.01 28.46 -12.35
N GLY A 267 18.56 29.00 -11.24
CA GLY A 267 19.06 30.35 -11.18
C GLY A 267 18.04 31.49 -11.38
N GLY A 268 16.76 31.24 -11.02
CA GLY A 268 15.72 32.28 -11.05
C GLY A 268 15.08 32.55 -12.42
N SER A 269 15.35 31.74 -13.44
CA SER A 269 14.58 31.76 -14.69
C SER A 269 13.15 31.31 -14.43
N GLU A 270 12.19 32.25 -14.49
CA GLU A 270 10.76 31.92 -14.28
C GLU A 270 10.26 30.87 -15.29
N GLU A 271 10.70 30.92 -16.54
CA GLU A 271 10.35 29.96 -17.58
C GLU A 271 10.80 28.54 -17.21
N LYS A 272 12.06 28.36 -16.84
CA LYS A 272 12.62 27.04 -16.46
C LYS A 272 11.99 26.50 -15.18
N ILE A 273 11.69 27.37 -14.23
CA ILE A 273 10.97 27.00 -13.00
C ILE A 273 9.57 26.50 -13.35
N HIS A 274 8.85 27.22 -14.21
CA HIS A 274 7.50 26.86 -14.62
C HIS A 274 7.47 25.51 -15.33
N GLU A 275 8.36 25.28 -16.27
CA GLU A 275 8.44 24.03 -17.03
C GLU A 275 8.83 22.83 -16.17
N LEU A 276 9.79 22.97 -15.26
CA LEU A 276 10.21 21.89 -14.38
C LEU A 276 9.19 21.57 -13.28
N PHE A 277 8.50 22.58 -12.73
CA PHE A 277 7.76 22.39 -11.47
C PHE A 277 6.24 22.46 -11.59
N TYR A 278 5.71 23.10 -12.64
CA TYR A 278 4.27 23.36 -12.72
C TYR A 278 3.51 22.50 -13.74
N GLN A 279 4.18 21.57 -14.41
CA GLN A 279 3.49 20.57 -15.23
C GLN A 279 2.70 19.60 -14.33
N PRO A 280 1.50 19.16 -14.72
CA PRO A 280 0.70 18.26 -13.90
C PRO A 280 1.44 16.98 -13.47
N GLU A 281 2.21 16.40 -14.39
CA GLU A 281 3.04 15.20 -14.15
C GLU A 281 4.16 15.49 -13.15
N ALA A 282 4.80 16.65 -13.25
CA ALA A 282 5.84 17.10 -12.33
C ALA A 282 5.29 17.22 -10.90
N LEU A 283 4.14 17.86 -10.73
CA LEU A 283 3.53 18.07 -9.41
C LEU A 283 3.29 16.77 -8.67
N GLU A 284 2.91 15.72 -9.38
CA GLU A 284 2.71 14.38 -8.78
C GLU A 284 4.05 13.77 -8.36
N LEU A 285 5.07 13.81 -9.21
CA LEU A 285 6.41 13.31 -8.89
C LEU A 285 7.02 14.05 -7.69
N TYR A 286 6.88 15.38 -7.61
CA TYR A 286 7.35 16.15 -6.45
C TYR A 286 6.62 15.77 -5.17
N ARG A 287 5.30 15.59 -5.23
CA ARG A 287 4.51 15.19 -4.08
C ARG A 287 4.86 13.80 -3.57
N ASN A 288 5.21 12.90 -4.48
CA ASN A 288 5.48 11.50 -4.17
C ASN A 288 6.96 11.20 -3.89
N GLY A 289 7.90 12.05 -4.28
CA GLY A 289 9.35 11.80 -4.21
C GLY A 289 9.91 11.45 -2.83
N MET A 290 9.18 11.78 -1.74
CA MET A 290 9.54 11.40 -0.38
C MET A 290 8.86 10.11 0.11
N LYS A 291 7.97 9.49 -0.68
CA LYS A 291 7.22 8.30 -0.24
C LYS A 291 8.03 7.02 -0.34
N SER A 292 8.88 6.91 -1.37
CA SER A 292 9.75 5.76 -1.57
C SER A 292 10.97 6.09 -2.40
N VAL A 293 11.97 5.21 -2.33
CA VAL A 293 13.17 5.31 -3.17
C VAL A 293 12.81 5.24 -4.66
N ASP A 294 11.83 4.45 -5.04
CA ASP A 294 11.39 4.33 -6.43
C ASP A 294 10.78 5.64 -6.95
N GLU A 295 9.96 6.29 -6.14
CA GLU A 295 9.37 7.59 -6.46
C GLU A 295 10.45 8.69 -6.54
N MET A 296 11.43 8.66 -5.63
CA MET A 296 12.57 9.57 -5.72
C MET A 296 13.37 9.38 -7.00
N LYS A 297 13.60 8.12 -7.40
CA LYS A 297 14.26 7.81 -8.69
C LYS A 297 13.44 8.26 -9.90
N ALA A 298 12.11 8.16 -9.83
CA ALA A 298 11.23 8.68 -10.88
C ALA A 298 11.37 10.20 -11.01
N LEU A 299 11.38 10.91 -9.89
CA LEU A 299 11.62 12.36 -9.85
C LEU A 299 12.99 12.74 -10.43
N ILE A 300 14.07 12.03 -10.05
CA ILE A 300 15.41 12.27 -10.59
C ILE A 300 15.42 12.11 -12.12
N ARG A 301 14.81 11.04 -12.64
CA ARG A 301 14.71 10.81 -14.11
C ARG A 301 13.99 11.96 -14.79
N TYR A 302 12.86 12.38 -14.27
CA TYR A 302 12.08 13.47 -14.82
C TYR A 302 12.90 14.76 -14.90
N VAL A 303 13.47 15.18 -13.77
CA VAL A 303 14.25 16.44 -13.70
C VAL A 303 15.45 16.42 -14.65
N THR A 304 16.20 15.31 -14.70
CA THR A 304 17.39 15.22 -15.56
C THR A 304 17.05 15.11 -17.05
N SER A 305 15.94 14.49 -17.43
CA SER A 305 15.47 14.43 -18.81
C SER A 305 15.01 15.80 -19.31
N SER A 306 14.19 16.50 -18.51
CA SER A 306 13.75 17.86 -18.84
C SER A 306 14.93 18.83 -18.95
N TRP A 307 15.99 18.62 -18.16
CA TRP A 307 17.21 19.40 -18.27
C TRP A 307 17.93 19.28 -19.63
N THR A 308 17.94 18.06 -20.17
CA THR A 308 18.56 17.77 -21.49
C THR A 308 17.80 18.41 -22.63
N GLU A 309 16.47 18.38 -22.60
CA GLU A 309 15.61 18.95 -23.65
C GLU A 309 15.78 20.48 -23.72
N HIS A 310 15.86 21.16 -22.59
CA HIS A 310 16.04 22.61 -22.52
C HIS A 310 17.37 23.05 -23.11
N LYS A 311 18.46 22.35 -22.84
CA LYS A 311 19.78 22.70 -23.37
C LYS A 311 19.80 22.62 -24.89
N SER A 312 19.17 21.62 -25.47
CA SER A 312 19.09 21.44 -26.94
C SER A 312 18.28 22.57 -27.61
N VAL A 313 17.24 23.08 -26.96
CA VAL A 313 16.42 24.20 -27.45
C VAL A 313 17.18 25.53 -27.35
N ASP A 314 17.87 25.78 -26.24
CA ASP A 314 18.68 27.00 -26.06
C ASP A 314 19.85 27.05 -27.06
N GLU A 315 20.56 25.95 -27.28
CA GLU A 315 21.63 25.86 -28.29
C GLU A 315 21.10 26.07 -29.71
N SER A 316 19.90 25.56 -30.02
CA SER A 316 19.26 25.75 -31.34
C SER A 316 18.82 27.21 -31.53
N LYS A 317 18.32 27.88 -30.52
CA LYS A 317 17.98 29.31 -30.56
C LYS A 317 19.23 30.17 -30.75
N GLU A 318 20.31 29.93 -30.01
CA GLU A 318 21.59 30.66 -30.17
C GLU A 318 22.19 30.47 -31.56
N LEU A 319 22.12 29.26 -32.15
CA LEU A 319 22.56 29.02 -33.51
C LEU A 319 21.70 29.77 -34.54
N LEU A 320 20.38 29.79 -34.38
CA LEU A 320 19.47 30.55 -35.22
C LEU A 320 19.71 32.08 -35.15
N ASP A 321 20.01 32.60 -33.98
CA ASP A 321 20.28 34.02 -33.80
C ASP A 321 21.66 34.44 -34.35
N LYS A 322 22.65 33.52 -34.31
CA LYS A 322 23.98 33.73 -34.97
C LYS A 322 23.89 33.64 -36.50
N LEU A 323 22.91 32.92 -37.05
CA LEU A 323 22.68 32.80 -38.49
C LEU A 323 21.88 34.01 -39.07
N LYS A 324 21.22 34.80 -38.22
CA LYS A 324 20.46 36.00 -38.59
C LYS A 324 21.29 37.28 -38.52
N GLN A 325 22.49 37.23 -37.93
CA GLN A 325 23.48 38.32 -37.94
C GLN A 325 24.45 38.20 -39.15
#